data_5af0debd1c5cb09f380e975f8efd6448
#
_entry.id   5af0debd1c5cb09f380e975f8efd6448
#
_cell.length_a   1.000
_cell.length_b   1.000
_cell.length_c   1.000
_cell.angle_alpha   90.00
_cell.angle_beta   90.00
_cell.angle_gamma   90.00
#
_symmetry.space_group_name_H-M   'P 1'
#
loop_
_entity.id
_entity.type
_entity.pdbx_description
1 polymer ?
#
loop_
_entity_poly.entity_id
_entity_poly.type
_entity_poly.pdbx_seq_one_letter_code
_entity_poly.pdbx_strand_id
1 'polypeptide(L)'
;MAEQSTTLPPFLTASVLGFSGVKHGYFTRKGGVSWGREDLNCGLGADDDPADVNENRCRVAQAMGAAKLVSLYQVHSADVVTLTQAPDWHRGPQADALVTNVPGLCLGALSADCGAVLAADPVAGVIASAHSGWKGTSLNIVRSTLDAMERLGARRERIVVGLGPMIRQESYEVGPDF
;
A
#
# COMPACT_ATOMS: atom_id res chain seq x y z
N MET A 1 -29.11 -18.32 7.87
CA MET A 1 -27.96 -17.39 7.89
C MET A 1 -26.81 -18.13 7.23
N ALA A 2 -26.40 -17.73 6.04
CA ALA A 2 -25.27 -18.34 5.37
C ALA A 2 -23.98 -17.93 6.12
N GLU A 3 -23.20 -18.89 6.61
CA GLU A 3 -21.83 -18.64 7.07
C GLU A 3 -21.04 -18.03 5.92
N GLN A 4 -20.74 -16.75 6.02
CA GLN A 4 -19.78 -16.13 5.11
C GLN A 4 -18.40 -16.75 5.39
N SER A 5 -17.94 -17.56 4.47
CA SER A 5 -16.60 -18.13 4.51
C SER A 5 -15.60 -16.97 4.54
N THR A 6 -15.02 -16.72 5.72
CA THR A 6 -14.01 -15.68 5.95
C THR A 6 -12.63 -16.14 5.50
N THR A 7 -12.50 -16.61 4.27
CA THR A 7 -11.18 -16.84 3.70
C THR A 7 -10.52 -15.49 3.45
N LEU A 8 -9.36 -15.26 4.10
CA LEU A 8 -8.58 -14.04 3.91
C LEU A 8 -8.17 -13.90 2.43
N PRO A 9 -8.14 -12.66 1.88
CA PRO A 9 -7.76 -12.45 0.50
C PRO A 9 -6.33 -12.92 0.23
N PRO A 10 -6.08 -13.57 -0.92
CA PRO A 10 -4.75 -14.04 -1.28
C PRO A 10 -3.81 -12.88 -1.60
N PHE A 11 -2.55 -13.01 -1.19
CA PHE A 11 -1.51 -12.02 -1.46
C PHE A 11 -0.17 -12.68 -1.77
N LEU A 12 0.67 -11.96 -2.50
CA LEU A 12 2.05 -12.32 -2.78
C LEU A 12 2.96 -11.68 -1.74
N THR A 13 4.13 -12.25 -1.52
CA THR A 13 5.17 -11.71 -0.64
C THR A 13 6.48 -11.57 -1.39
N ALA A 14 7.30 -10.59 -0.99
CA ALA A 14 8.67 -10.46 -1.44
C ALA A 14 9.60 -11.07 -0.38
N SER A 15 10.37 -12.09 -0.73
CA SER A 15 11.27 -12.78 0.21
C SER A 15 12.25 -11.85 0.92
N VAL A 16 12.68 -10.79 0.24
CA VAL A 16 13.59 -9.76 0.79
C VAL A 16 12.99 -8.99 1.97
N LEU A 17 11.65 -8.95 2.13
CA LEU A 17 10.94 -8.31 3.24
C LEU A 17 10.50 -9.30 4.32
N GLY A 18 11.00 -10.54 4.30
CA GLY A 18 10.67 -11.61 5.24
C GLY A 18 11.37 -11.46 6.60
N PHE A 19 11.22 -10.33 7.29
CA PHE A 19 11.82 -10.09 8.60
C PHE A 19 10.85 -10.39 9.73
N SER A 20 11.41 -10.80 10.88
CA SER A 20 10.64 -10.86 12.14
C SER A 20 10.12 -9.46 12.50
N GLY A 21 8.84 -9.37 12.86
CA GLY A 21 8.18 -8.11 13.22
C GLY A 21 7.68 -7.27 12.04
N VAL A 22 7.98 -7.64 10.80
CA VAL A 22 7.44 -6.99 9.60
C VAL A 22 6.50 -7.96 8.87
N LYS A 23 5.25 -7.56 8.67
CA LYS A 23 4.29 -8.29 7.85
C LYS A 23 3.98 -7.47 6.61
N HIS A 24 3.99 -8.11 5.44
CA HIS A 24 3.75 -7.43 4.17
C HIS A 24 2.99 -8.34 3.21
N GLY A 25 2.34 -7.73 2.22
CA GLY A 25 1.63 -8.46 1.17
C GLY A 25 1.27 -7.56 0.00
N TYR A 26 1.35 -8.12 -1.20
CA TYR A 26 0.80 -7.55 -2.41
C TYR A 26 -0.48 -8.29 -2.75
N PHE A 27 -1.60 -7.66 -2.46
CA PHE A 27 -2.92 -8.24 -2.68
C PHE A 27 -3.28 -8.19 -4.17
N THR A 28 -3.99 -9.22 -4.60
CA THR A 28 -4.57 -9.27 -5.94
C THR A 28 -5.99 -8.71 -5.92
N ARG A 29 -6.67 -8.70 -7.06
CA ARG A 29 -8.09 -8.33 -7.14
C ARG A 29 -9.04 -9.35 -6.50
N LYS A 30 -8.57 -10.52 -6.05
CA LYS A 30 -9.41 -11.63 -5.57
C LYS A 30 -9.61 -11.61 -4.06
N GLY A 31 -10.74 -12.20 -3.61
CA GLY A 31 -11.05 -12.42 -2.21
C GLY A 31 -11.78 -11.25 -1.54
N GLY A 32 -12.34 -10.35 -2.33
CA GLY A 32 -13.22 -9.26 -1.88
C GLY A 32 -14.70 -9.55 -2.06
N VAL A 33 -15.49 -8.47 -2.06
CA VAL A 33 -16.95 -8.49 -2.22
C VAL A 33 -17.47 -7.53 -3.29
N SER A 34 -16.60 -6.72 -3.87
CA SER A 34 -16.97 -5.66 -4.82
C SER A 34 -17.64 -6.22 -6.08
N TRP A 35 -18.62 -5.47 -6.57
CA TRP A 35 -19.35 -5.73 -7.81
C TRP A 35 -19.98 -7.13 -7.93
N GLY A 36 -20.19 -7.84 -6.83
CA GLY A 36 -20.70 -9.21 -6.81
C GLY A 36 -19.81 -10.24 -7.51
N ARG A 37 -18.49 -9.94 -7.68
CA ARG A 37 -17.52 -10.77 -8.39
C ARG A 37 -16.36 -11.23 -7.52
N GLU A 38 -16.46 -11.08 -6.20
CA GLU A 38 -15.39 -11.34 -5.24
C GLU A 38 -14.13 -10.46 -5.48
N ASP A 39 -14.28 -9.29 -6.13
CA ASP A 39 -13.20 -8.36 -6.38
C ASP A 39 -12.82 -7.58 -5.11
N LEU A 40 -11.51 -7.42 -4.88
CA LEU A 40 -10.94 -6.80 -3.70
C LEU A 40 -10.64 -5.30 -3.97
N ASN A 41 -11.64 -4.51 -4.32
CA ASN A 41 -11.47 -3.08 -4.46
C ASN A 41 -11.36 -2.41 -3.08
N CYS A 42 -10.24 -1.72 -2.83
CA CYS A 42 -9.97 -0.97 -1.59
C CYS A 42 -9.98 0.55 -1.78
N GLY A 43 -10.32 1.03 -2.98
CA GLY A 43 -10.27 2.43 -3.37
C GLY A 43 -11.50 3.22 -2.94
N LEU A 44 -11.36 4.11 -1.96
CA LEU A 44 -12.45 4.96 -1.43
C LEU A 44 -12.99 6.00 -2.44
N GLY A 45 -12.41 6.12 -3.61
CA GLY A 45 -12.86 7.03 -4.68
C GLY A 45 -13.31 6.30 -5.94
N ALA A 46 -13.41 4.97 -5.91
CA ALA A 46 -13.92 4.17 -7.01
C ALA A 46 -15.45 4.24 -7.09
N ASP A 47 -15.98 3.94 -8.27
CA ASP A 47 -17.42 3.75 -8.50
C ASP A 47 -17.85 2.35 -8.02
N ASP A 48 -18.01 2.23 -6.71
CA ASP A 48 -18.31 0.99 -6.01
C ASP A 48 -19.10 1.28 -4.73
N ASP A 49 -19.79 0.29 -4.19
CA ASP A 49 -20.51 0.44 -2.92
C ASP A 49 -19.50 0.72 -1.78
N PRO A 50 -19.65 1.85 -1.05
CA PRO A 50 -18.76 2.16 0.08
C PRO A 50 -18.73 1.06 1.16
N ALA A 51 -19.81 0.29 1.33
CA ALA A 51 -19.86 -0.82 2.29
C ALA A 51 -18.94 -1.96 1.83
N ASP A 52 -18.95 -2.31 0.53
CA ASP A 52 -18.09 -3.33 -0.06
C ASP A 52 -16.61 -2.93 0.01
N VAL A 53 -16.31 -1.66 -0.32
CA VAL A 53 -14.95 -1.11 -0.21
C VAL A 53 -14.45 -1.19 1.24
N ASN A 54 -15.28 -0.83 2.22
CA ASN A 54 -14.92 -0.92 3.62
C ASN A 54 -14.70 -2.37 4.08
N GLU A 55 -15.56 -3.30 3.67
CA GLU A 55 -15.39 -4.73 3.95
C GLU A 55 -14.06 -5.25 3.37
N ASN A 56 -13.74 -4.90 2.12
CA ASN A 56 -12.48 -5.29 1.49
C ASN A 56 -11.27 -4.75 2.25
N ARG A 57 -11.31 -3.50 2.69
CA ARG A 57 -10.26 -2.88 3.51
C ARG A 57 -10.11 -3.57 4.86
N CYS A 58 -11.22 -3.98 5.48
CA CYS A 58 -11.20 -4.78 6.72
C CYS A 58 -10.54 -6.14 6.48
N ARG A 59 -10.84 -6.84 5.39
CA ARG A 59 -10.21 -8.13 5.03
C ARG A 59 -8.71 -8.01 4.83
N VAL A 60 -8.26 -6.96 4.14
CA VAL A 60 -6.82 -6.68 3.97
C VAL A 60 -6.15 -6.41 5.33
N ALA A 61 -6.74 -5.56 6.16
CA ALA A 61 -6.21 -5.27 7.49
C ALA A 61 -6.12 -6.53 8.36
N GLN A 62 -7.17 -7.35 8.36
CA GLN A 62 -7.21 -8.63 9.08
C GLN A 62 -6.13 -9.60 8.57
N ALA A 63 -5.95 -9.72 7.26
CA ALA A 63 -4.90 -10.53 6.67
C ALA A 63 -3.51 -10.06 7.12
N MET A 64 -3.31 -8.77 7.33
CA MET A 64 -2.07 -8.20 7.88
C MET A 64 -2.00 -8.22 9.41
N GLY A 65 -3.06 -8.61 10.11
CA GLY A 65 -3.10 -8.63 11.57
C GLY A 65 -3.23 -7.24 12.20
N ALA A 66 -3.81 -6.28 11.47
CA ALA A 66 -3.98 -4.90 11.90
C ALA A 66 -5.47 -4.55 12.08
N ALA A 67 -5.74 -3.48 12.84
CA ALA A 67 -7.11 -3.02 13.08
C ALA A 67 -7.73 -2.32 11.86
N LYS A 68 -6.93 -1.60 11.08
CA LYS A 68 -7.39 -0.92 9.86
C LYS A 68 -6.27 -0.77 8.83
N LEU A 69 -6.67 -0.68 7.56
CA LEU A 69 -5.79 -0.30 6.45
C LEU A 69 -5.71 1.22 6.36
N VAL A 70 -4.51 1.77 6.52
CA VAL A 70 -4.23 3.21 6.36
C VAL A 70 -3.75 3.45 4.94
N SER A 71 -4.45 4.28 4.18
CA SER A 71 -4.10 4.65 2.82
C SER A 71 -4.33 6.15 2.58
N LEU A 72 -3.79 6.65 1.48
CA LEU A 72 -3.87 8.06 1.07
C LEU A 72 -4.86 8.26 -0.08
N TYR A 73 -5.19 9.52 -0.33
CA TYR A 73 -5.76 9.93 -1.60
C TYR A 73 -4.62 10.16 -2.61
N GLN A 74 -4.30 9.11 -3.37
CA GLN A 74 -3.18 9.09 -4.31
C GLN A 74 -3.45 10.01 -5.50
N VAL A 75 -2.47 10.85 -5.83
CA VAL A 75 -2.56 11.89 -6.87
C VAL A 75 -1.38 11.84 -7.85
N HIS A 76 -0.58 10.77 -7.81
CA HIS A 76 0.63 10.56 -8.62
C HIS A 76 1.71 11.62 -8.36
N SER A 77 1.84 12.05 -7.12
CA SER A 77 2.87 13.00 -6.65
C SER A 77 4.14 12.31 -6.15
N ALA A 78 5.07 13.09 -5.62
CA ALA A 78 6.20 12.60 -4.82
C ALA A 78 6.05 12.99 -3.33
N ASP A 79 4.83 13.31 -2.90
CA ASP A 79 4.56 13.71 -1.54
C ASP A 79 4.45 12.51 -0.61
N VAL A 80 5.01 12.67 0.59
CA VAL A 80 5.11 11.60 1.61
C VAL A 80 4.48 12.10 2.91
N VAL A 81 3.57 11.31 3.45
CA VAL A 81 2.98 11.53 4.76
C VAL A 81 3.69 10.66 5.80
N THR A 82 4.24 11.29 6.83
CA THR A 82 4.88 10.61 7.95
C THR A 82 3.90 10.52 9.12
N LEU A 83 3.68 9.31 9.62
CA LEU A 83 2.81 9.03 10.75
C LEU A 83 3.63 8.74 12.01
N THR A 84 3.44 9.54 13.05
CA THR A 84 4.02 9.33 14.39
C THR A 84 2.98 8.84 15.41
N GLN A 85 1.75 8.67 14.97
CA GLN A 85 0.64 8.08 15.71
C GLN A 85 -0.40 7.51 14.74
N ALA A 86 -1.34 6.71 15.24
CA ALA A 86 -2.44 6.21 14.43
C ALA A 86 -3.32 7.37 13.95
N PRO A 87 -3.58 7.49 12.64
CA PRO A 87 -4.42 8.56 12.13
C PRO A 87 -5.90 8.30 12.42
N ASP A 88 -6.67 9.38 12.56
CA ASP A 88 -8.12 9.35 12.77
C ASP A 88 -8.94 9.49 11.48
N TRP A 89 -8.31 9.77 10.34
CA TRP A 89 -9.01 9.93 9.07
C TRP A 89 -9.54 8.62 8.50
N HIS A 90 -10.67 8.71 7.80
CA HIS A 90 -11.19 7.62 6.95
C HIS A 90 -10.53 7.65 5.55
N ARG A 91 -10.45 8.83 4.94
CA ARG A 91 -9.72 9.08 3.69
C ARG A 91 -8.53 9.97 3.98
N GLY A 92 -7.32 9.48 3.72
CA GLY A 92 -6.10 10.22 3.97
C GLY A 92 -5.93 11.45 3.09
N PRO A 93 -4.98 12.34 3.42
CA PRO A 93 -4.65 13.51 2.61
C PRO A 93 -4.11 13.11 1.23
N GLN A 94 -3.99 14.10 0.34
CA GLN A 94 -3.39 13.91 -0.97
C GLN A 94 -1.88 13.71 -0.82
N ALA A 95 -1.40 12.52 -1.18
CA ALA A 95 0.00 12.15 -1.26
C ALA A 95 0.09 10.72 -1.81
N ASP A 96 1.30 10.24 -2.09
CA ASP A 96 1.50 8.93 -2.71
C ASP A 96 2.39 7.99 -1.89
N ALA A 97 2.92 8.42 -0.75
CA ALA A 97 3.64 7.52 0.15
C ALA A 97 3.31 7.77 1.62
N LEU A 98 3.31 6.68 2.39
CA LEU A 98 3.18 6.63 3.85
C LEU A 98 4.44 6.07 4.46
N VAL A 99 4.90 6.69 5.55
CA VAL A 99 6.04 6.22 6.35
C VAL A 99 5.66 6.27 7.82
N THR A 100 6.05 5.26 8.59
CA THR A 100 5.80 5.22 10.04
C THR A 100 6.83 4.39 10.80
N ASN A 101 7.02 4.71 12.06
CA ASN A 101 7.68 3.87 13.06
C ASN A 101 6.71 3.41 14.18
N VAL A 102 5.40 3.63 14.00
CA VAL A 102 4.37 3.24 14.97
C VAL A 102 4.00 1.78 14.77
N PRO A 103 4.20 0.89 15.77
CA PRO A 103 3.84 -0.52 15.64
C PRO A 103 2.33 -0.72 15.44
N GLY A 104 1.95 -1.77 14.72
CA GLY A 104 0.56 -2.17 14.52
C GLY A 104 -0.19 -1.39 13.43
N LEU A 105 0.43 -0.40 12.79
CA LEU A 105 -0.15 0.27 11.63
C LEU A 105 0.04 -0.57 10.36
N CYS A 106 -1.03 -0.74 9.59
CA CYS A 106 -1.00 -1.33 8.25
C CYS A 106 -1.08 -0.21 7.22
N LEU A 107 0.04 0.07 6.54
CA LEU A 107 0.12 1.06 5.47
C LEU A 107 -0.19 0.41 4.13
N GLY A 108 -0.98 1.07 3.29
CA GLY A 108 -1.33 0.56 1.97
C GLY A 108 -1.19 1.59 0.87
N ALA A 109 -0.61 1.16 -0.26
CA ALA A 109 -0.71 1.82 -1.54
C ALA A 109 -1.65 1.02 -2.44
N LEU A 110 -2.58 1.71 -3.08
CA LEU A 110 -3.55 1.12 -4.00
C LEU A 110 -2.99 1.18 -5.41
N SER A 111 -3.11 0.10 -6.14
CA SER A 111 -2.61 0.02 -7.51
C SER A 111 -3.50 -0.89 -8.35
N ALA A 112 -3.60 -0.57 -9.64
CA ALA A 112 -4.03 -1.49 -10.68
C ALA A 112 -2.81 -1.89 -11.53
N ASP A 113 -2.18 -0.91 -12.19
CA ASP A 113 -1.04 -1.11 -13.10
C ASP A 113 0.26 -0.48 -12.56
N CYS A 114 0.15 0.55 -11.74
CA CYS A 114 1.30 1.25 -11.17
C CYS A 114 2.10 0.39 -10.20
N GLY A 115 3.37 0.72 -9.97
CA GLY A 115 4.21 0.04 -9.01
C GLY A 115 3.77 0.32 -7.56
N ALA A 116 3.60 -0.75 -6.77
CA ALA A 116 3.50 -0.66 -5.33
C ALA A 116 4.87 -0.95 -4.71
N VAL A 117 5.41 0.01 -3.99
CA VAL A 117 6.74 -0.08 -3.35
C VAL A 117 6.55 -0.21 -1.85
N LEU A 118 7.08 -1.27 -1.26
CA LEU A 118 7.14 -1.47 0.18
C LEU A 118 8.58 -1.40 0.64
N ALA A 119 8.84 -0.73 1.75
CA ALA A 119 10.17 -0.62 2.32
C ALA A 119 10.15 -0.81 3.83
N ALA A 120 11.24 -1.36 4.38
CA ALA A 120 11.41 -1.55 5.82
C ALA A 120 12.87 -1.40 6.24
N ASP A 121 13.11 -0.74 7.37
CA ASP A 121 14.31 -0.89 8.19
C ASP A 121 13.90 -1.66 9.47
N PRO A 122 14.15 -2.97 9.54
CA PRO A 122 13.70 -3.79 10.66
C PRO A 122 14.40 -3.45 11.98
N VAL A 123 15.57 -2.81 11.93
CA VAL A 123 16.32 -2.42 13.13
C VAL A 123 15.74 -1.14 13.74
N ALA A 124 15.37 -0.18 12.90
CA ALA A 124 14.74 1.07 13.34
C ALA A 124 13.22 0.92 13.58
N GLY A 125 12.62 -0.19 13.14
CA GLY A 125 11.17 -0.38 13.19
C GLY A 125 10.40 0.58 12.28
N VAL A 126 11.03 1.05 11.19
CA VAL A 126 10.42 2.00 10.24
C VAL A 126 9.94 1.24 9.01
N ILE A 127 8.70 1.47 8.62
CA ILE A 127 8.11 0.90 7.40
C ILE A 127 7.56 1.98 6.49
N ALA A 128 7.45 1.67 5.20
CA ALA A 128 6.86 2.54 4.21
C ALA A 128 6.04 1.76 3.17
N SER A 129 5.04 2.46 2.62
CA SER A 129 4.27 2.02 1.45
C SER A 129 4.13 3.19 0.50
N ALA A 130 4.52 3.03 -0.77
CA ALA A 130 4.47 4.07 -1.77
C ALA A 130 3.81 3.60 -3.06
N HIS A 131 2.95 4.45 -3.62
CA HIS A 131 2.40 4.32 -4.95
C HIS A 131 3.34 4.98 -5.96
N SER A 132 3.92 4.19 -6.85
CA SER A 132 4.90 4.64 -7.84
C SER A 132 4.35 4.42 -9.26
N GLY A 133 3.45 5.30 -9.69
CA GLY A 133 3.07 5.43 -11.10
C GLY A 133 4.17 6.15 -11.88
N TRP A 134 4.06 6.26 -13.23
CA TRP A 134 5.08 6.87 -14.07
C TRP A 134 5.45 8.30 -13.63
N LYS A 135 4.42 9.12 -13.30
CA LYS A 135 4.62 10.51 -12.86
C LYS A 135 5.32 10.58 -11.50
N GLY A 136 4.86 9.79 -10.50
CA GLY A 136 5.51 9.71 -9.19
C GLY A 136 6.95 9.21 -9.29
N THR A 137 7.22 8.23 -10.17
CA THR A 137 8.56 7.73 -10.45
C THR A 137 9.45 8.82 -11.04
N SER A 138 8.97 9.56 -12.03
CA SER A 138 9.65 10.71 -12.64
C SER A 138 9.96 11.81 -11.62
N LEU A 139 9.07 12.01 -10.64
CA LEU A 139 9.25 12.96 -9.52
C LEU A 139 10.07 12.39 -8.36
N ASN A 140 10.61 11.18 -8.49
CA ASN A 140 11.43 10.50 -7.47
C ASN A 140 10.69 10.16 -6.16
N ILE A 141 9.44 9.69 -6.21
CA ILE A 141 8.65 9.28 -5.02
C ILE A 141 9.40 8.27 -4.13
N VAL A 142 10.15 7.33 -4.73
CA VAL A 142 10.94 6.35 -3.96
C VAL A 142 12.01 7.05 -3.13
N ARG A 143 12.75 8.00 -3.71
CA ARG A 143 13.75 8.78 -2.98
C ARG A 143 13.11 9.58 -1.84
N SER A 144 12.02 10.29 -2.12
CA SER A 144 11.27 11.05 -1.11
C SER A 144 10.83 10.15 0.05
N THR A 145 10.39 8.92 -0.26
CA THR A 145 9.99 7.92 0.74
C THR A 145 11.19 7.50 1.61
N LEU A 146 12.33 7.16 1.01
CA LEU A 146 13.54 6.77 1.74
C LEU A 146 14.05 7.92 2.62
N ASP A 147 14.05 9.15 2.12
CA ASP A 147 14.43 10.34 2.89
C ASP A 147 13.48 10.57 4.10
N ALA A 148 12.19 10.26 3.94
CA ALA A 148 11.24 10.30 5.04
C ALA A 148 11.47 9.20 6.08
N MET A 149 11.85 7.99 5.65
CA MET A 149 12.22 6.89 6.54
C MET A 149 13.47 7.25 7.36
N GLU A 150 14.47 7.88 6.74
CA GLU A 150 15.69 8.33 7.44
C GLU A 150 15.38 9.39 8.50
N ARG A 151 14.44 10.30 8.24
CA ARG A 151 13.96 11.27 9.26
C ARG A 151 13.30 10.61 10.48
N LEU A 152 12.77 9.39 10.34
CA LEU A 152 12.25 8.58 11.45
C LEU A 152 13.30 7.66 12.09
N GLY A 153 14.58 7.77 11.70
CA GLY A 153 15.68 7.00 12.28
C GLY A 153 16.10 5.75 11.52
N ALA A 154 15.52 5.48 10.37
CA ALA A 154 16.02 4.44 9.48
C ALA A 154 17.42 4.81 8.94
N ARG A 155 18.20 3.80 8.58
CA ARG A 155 19.48 4.00 7.89
C ARG A 155 19.40 3.42 6.48
N ARG A 156 19.82 4.19 5.49
CA ARG A 156 19.69 3.83 4.08
C ARG A 156 20.29 2.46 3.75
N GLU A 157 21.42 2.13 4.34
CA GLU A 157 22.11 0.85 4.16
C GLU A 157 21.38 -0.35 4.77
N ARG A 158 20.37 -0.12 5.63
CA ARG A 158 19.52 -1.16 6.24
C ARG A 158 18.14 -1.23 5.64
N ILE A 159 17.75 -0.21 4.85
CA ILE A 159 16.42 -0.20 4.23
C ILE A 159 16.39 -1.25 3.14
N VAL A 160 15.44 -2.16 3.26
CA VAL A 160 15.14 -3.16 2.23
C VAL A 160 13.86 -2.77 1.53
N VAL A 161 13.87 -2.88 0.19
CA VAL A 161 12.76 -2.46 -0.67
C VAL A 161 12.24 -3.66 -1.44
N GLY A 162 10.93 -3.87 -1.42
CA GLY A 162 10.22 -4.82 -2.26
C GLY A 162 9.34 -4.09 -3.28
N LEU A 163 9.37 -4.57 -4.52
CA LEU A 163 8.50 -4.09 -5.59
C LEU A 163 7.37 -5.10 -5.82
N GLY A 164 6.14 -4.61 -5.86
CA GLY A 164 4.96 -5.40 -6.19
C GLY A 164 4.79 -5.67 -7.68
N PRO A 165 3.82 -6.51 -8.05
CA PRO A 165 3.40 -6.64 -9.44
C PRO A 165 3.00 -5.29 -10.02
N MET A 166 3.38 -5.05 -11.27
CA MET A 166 3.06 -3.83 -12.02
C MET A 166 2.99 -4.15 -13.51
N ILE A 167 2.38 -3.25 -14.28
CA ILE A 167 2.37 -3.35 -15.74
C ILE A 167 3.80 -3.31 -16.28
N ARG A 168 4.05 -4.08 -17.33
CA ARG A 168 5.35 -4.10 -18.01
C ARG A 168 5.34 -3.23 -19.24
N GLN A 169 6.53 -2.86 -19.71
CA GLN A 169 6.73 -1.97 -20.85
C GLN A 169 5.97 -2.44 -22.10
N GLU A 170 6.01 -3.74 -22.38
CA GLU A 170 5.36 -4.32 -23.57
C GLU A 170 3.83 -4.23 -23.55
N SER A 171 3.22 -3.97 -22.38
CA SER A 171 1.78 -3.84 -22.22
C SER A 171 1.35 -2.40 -21.88
N TYR A 172 2.31 -1.48 -21.73
CA TYR A 172 2.06 -0.12 -21.28
C TYR A 172 1.90 0.83 -22.46
N GLU A 173 0.65 1.02 -22.88
CA GLU A 173 0.31 1.96 -23.95
C GLU A 173 0.35 3.40 -23.40
N VAL A 174 1.05 4.28 -24.13
CA VAL A 174 1.19 5.70 -23.77
C VAL A 174 0.80 6.58 -24.95
N GLY A 175 0.31 7.77 -24.65
CA GLY A 175 -0.05 8.76 -25.65
C GLY A 175 1.19 9.51 -26.20
N PRO A 176 0.99 10.34 -27.25
CA PRO A 176 2.09 11.09 -27.86
C PRO A 176 2.72 12.15 -26.93
N ASP A 177 2.05 12.49 -25.84
CA ASP A 177 2.50 13.49 -24.87
C ASP A 177 3.26 12.89 -23.67
N PHE A 178 3.58 11.59 -23.74
CA PHE A 178 4.30 10.87 -22.68
C PHE A 178 5.81 11.16 -22.72
#